data_ceea154784b004816dc65f296f69f3cc
#
_entry.id   ceea154784b004816dc65f296f69f3cc
#
_cell.length_a   1.000
_cell.length_b   1.000
_cell.length_c   1.000
_cell.angle_alpha   90.00
_cell.angle_beta   90.00
_cell.angle_gamma   90.00
#
_symmetry.space_group_name_H-M   'P 1'
#
loop_
_entity.id
_entity.type
_entity.pdbx_description
1 polymer ?
#
loop_
_entity_poly.entity_id
_entity_poly.type
_entity_poly.pdbx_seq_one_letter_code
_entity_poly.pdbx_strand_id
1 'polypeptide(L)'
;MKLQTFLISALICIAILACSTQKEELSTPQKVAKAYGFENFEKINSIAYTWNVQAGDIVRTRDWKWNIQERTVYFADADTSYTYSLDLPHEKLPKADAGFINDKYWLMYPFQLMWDSGYTYEESKDVPSPISGEVGTKLTIVYNNEDGYTPGDAYDLYLDEAFMIREWVFRKGNGTEGRAFTWETEQTFEGVTFATEHYNDQGVKFIWFTNIEVK
;
A
#
# COMPACT_ATOMS: atom_id res chain seq x y z
N MET A 1 -12.33 52.96 70.08
CA MET A 1 -11.77 51.64 69.62
C MET A 1 -12.43 51.33 68.29
N LYS A 2 -11.67 51.50 67.19
CA LYS A 2 -12.16 51.25 65.82
C LYS A 2 -11.67 49.89 65.35
N LEU A 3 -12.61 49.00 65.09
CA LEU A 3 -12.36 47.66 64.56
C LEU A 3 -12.17 47.79 63.04
N GLN A 4 -10.97 47.47 62.51
CA GLN A 4 -10.71 47.44 61.08
C GLN A 4 -10.89 45.98 60.60
N THR A 5 -11.89 45.78 59.71
CA THR A 5 -12.14 44.53 59.06
C THR A 5 -11.25 44.42 57.81
N PHE A 6 -10.36 43.49 57.79
CA PHE A 6 -9.56 43.14 56.60
C PHE A 6 -10.34 42.17 55.71
N LEU A 7 -10.69 42.62 54.52
CA LEU A 7 -11.23 41.77 53.45
C LEU A 7 -10.01 41.19 52.65
N ILE A 8 -9.85 39.91 52.77
CA ILE A 8 -8.88 39.15 51.92
C ILE A 8 -9.66 38.68 50.66
N SER A 9 -9.39 39.32 49.52
CA SER A 9 -9.86 38.83 48.20
C SER A 9 -8.93 37.69 47.75
N ALA A 10 -9.48 36.48 47.77
CA ALA A 10 -8.83 35.33 47.17
C ALA A 10 -9.07 35.33 45.63
N LEU A 11 -8.03 35.64 44.88
CA LEU A 11 -8.04 35.56 43.41
C LEU A 11 -7.85 34.10 43.01
N ILE A 12 -8.91 33.40 42.63
CA ILE A 12 -8.84 32.04 42.10
C ILE A 12 -8.43 32.14 40.63
N CYS A 13 -7.15 31.87 40.32
CA CYS A 13 -6.69 31.65 38.95
C CYS A 13 -7.14 30.26 38.47
N ILE A 14 -8.20 30.24 37.68
CA ILE A 14 -8.62 29.04 36.94
C ILE A 14 -7.62 28.89 35.75
N ALA A 15 -6.62 28.04 35.91
CA ALA A 15 -5.78 27.59 34.79
C ALA A 15 -6.61 26.65 33.92
N ILE A 16 -7.12 27.16 32.80
CA ILE A 16 -7.73 26.33 31.75
C ILE A 16 -6.57 25.59 31.08
N LEU A 17 -6.35 24.33 31.44
CA LEU A 17 -5.53 23.42 30.66
C LEU A 17 -6.26 23.17 29.34
N ALA A 18 -5.94 23.97 28.32
CA ALA A 18 -6.26 23.65 26.94
C ALA A 18 -5.42 22.45 26.55
N CYS A 19 -5.99 21.24 26.69
CA CYS A 19 -5.43 20.03 26.12
C CYS A 19 -5.60 20.16 24.59
N SER A 20 -4.62 20.79 23.91
CA SER A 20 -4.53 20.73 22.47
C SER A 20 -4.16 19.28 22.12
N THR A 21 -5.13 18.48 21.71
CA THR A 21 -4.86 17.23 20.98
C THR A 21 -4.13 17.63 19.72
N GLN A 22 -2.79 17.60 19.78
CA GLN A 22 -1.96 17.73 18.60
C GLN A 22 -2.30 16.54 17.71
N LYS A 23 -3.01 16.77 16.61
CA LYS A 23 -3.32 15.73 15.63
C LYS A 23 -1.98 15.25 15.09
N GLU A 24 -1.63 14.03 15.40
CA GLU A 24 -0.36 13.42 14.94
C GLU A 24 -0.31 13.52 13.41
N GLU A 25 0.77 14.08 12.89
CA GLU A 25 0.93 14.22 11.45
C GLU A 25 1.18 12.84 10.86
N LEU A 26 0.40 12.48 9.81
CA LEU A 26 0.54 11.22 9.13
C LEU A 26 1.93 11.10 8.50
N SER A 27 2.57 9.95 8.65
CA SER A 27 3.78 9.59 7.92
C SER A 27 3.50 9.50 6.41
N THR A 28 4.53 9.57 5.57
CA THR A 28 4.35 9.47 4.12
C THR A 28 3.75 8.13 3.67
N PRO A 29 4.14 6.96 4.21
CA PRO A 29 3.41 5.72 3.95
C PRO A 29 1.90 5.79 4.28
N GLN A 30 1.54 6.42 5.40
CA GLN A 30 0.14 6.61 5.78
C GLN A 30 -0.60 7.58 4.84
N LYS A 31 0.07 8.64 4.37
CA LYS A 31 -0.49 9.57 3.39
C LYS A 31 -0.76 8.86 2.05
N VAL A 32 0.17 8.01 1.59
CA VAL A 32 -0.03 7.16 0.40
C VAL A 32 -1.23 6.25 0.58
N ALA A 33 -1.28 5.44 1.62
CA ALA A 33 -2.39 4.52 1.86
C ALA A 33 -3.74 5.25 1.93
N LYS A 34 -3.78 6.42 2.58
CA LYS A 34 -4.97 7.26 2.67
C LYS A 34 -5.40 7.81 1.30
N ALA A 35 -4.46 8.21 0.43
CA ALA A 35 -4.76 8.69 -0.92
C ALA A 35 -5.47 7.62 -1.75
N TYR A 36 -5.15 6.34 -1.51
CA TYR A 36 -5.80 5.19 -2.14
C TYR A 36 -7.08 4.71 -1.42
N GLY A 37 -7.51 5.39 -0.34
CA GLY A 37 -8.76 5.10 0.36
C GLY A 37 -8.68 3.98 1.39
N PHE A 38 -7.51 3.74 2.02
CA PHE A 38 -7.29 2.71 3.02
C PHE A 38 -8.35 2.71 4.14
N GLU A 39 -8.84 3.87 4.54
CA GLU A 39 -9.88 4.04 5.57
C GLU A 39 -11.23 3.36 5.22
N ASN A 40 -11.45 3.02 3.94
CA ASN A 40 -12.64 2.29 3.49
C ASN A 40 -12.41 0.78 3.45
N PHE A 41 -11.15 0.32 3.57
CA PHE A 41 -10.79 -1.09 3.37
C PHE A 41 -11.45 -2.03 4.39
N GLU A 42 -11.68 -1.58 5.62
CA GLU A 42 -12.36 -2.37 6.66
C GLU A 42 -13.79 -2.78 6.28
N LYS A 43 -14.42 -2.08 5.33
CA LYS A 43 -15.78 -2.38 4.84
C LYS A 43 -15.78 -3.43 3.73
N ILE A 44 -14.61 -3.75 3.19
CA ILE A 44 -14.46 -4.68 2.07
C ILE A 44 -14.47 -6.12 2.60
N ASN A 45 -15.38 -6.92 2.05
CA ASN A 45 -15.50 -8.34 2.39
C ASN A 45 -14.72 -9.23 1.42
N SER A 46 -14.69 -8.85 0.15
CA SER A 46 -13.94 -9.61 -0.86
C SER A 46 -13.47 -8.74 -2.00
N ILE A 47 -12.34 -9.13 -2.58
CA ILE A 47 -11.78 -8.54 -3.81
C ILE A 47 -11.50 -9.67 -4.79
N ALA A 48 -12.07 -9.58 -5.99
CA ALA A 48 -11.75 -10.47 -7.10
C ALA A 48 -11.11 -9.67 -8.24
N TYR A 49 -10.18 -10.29 -8.95
CA TYR A 49 -9.52 -9.70 -10.11
C TYR A 49 -8.85 -10.77 -10.98
N THR A 50 -8.67 -10.45 -12.25
CA THR A 50 -7.79 -11.19 -13.16
C THR A 50 -6.48 -10.42 -13.29
N TRP A 51 -5.37 -11.02 -12.87
CA TRP A 51 -4.02 -10.53 -13.12
C TRP A 51 -3.55 -11.02 -14.47
N ASN A 52 -3.00 -10.11 -15.27
CA ASN A 52 -2.47 -10.41 -16.60
C ASN A 52 -1.02 -9.95 -16.69
N VAL A 53 -0.17 -10.73 -17.35
CA VAL A 53 1.24 -10.37 -17.61
C VAL A 53 1.64 -10.68 -19.04
N GLN A 54 2.33 -9.74 -19.66
CA GLN A 54 2.98 -9.95 -20.96
C GLN A 54 4.24 -10.77 -20.76
N ALA A 55 4.27 -11.99 -21.26
CA ALA A 55 5.39 -12.93 -21.16
C ALA A 55 5.92 -13.27 -22.56
N GLY A 56 6.78 -12.42 -23.10
CA GLY A 56 7.17 -12.48 -24.51
C GLY A 56 5.97 -12.19 -25.41
N ASP A 57 5.64 -13.09 -26.34
CA ASP A 57 4.54 -12.94 -27.28
C ASP A 57 3.19 -13.44 -26.74
N ILE A 58 3.15 -13.97 -25.53
CA ILE A 58 1.94 -14.51 -24.90
C ILE A 58 1.52 -13.70 -23.68
N VAL A 59 0.21 -13.69 -23.42
CA VAL A 59 -0.34 -13.19 -22.16
C VAL A 59 -0.62 -14.40 -21.27
N ARG A 60 -0.15 -14.33 -20.03
CA ARG A 60 -0.54 -15.28 -18.98
C ARG A 60 -1.49 -14.62 -18.03
N THR A 61 -2.48 -15.35 -17.56
CA THR A 61 -3.53 -14.86 -16.68
C THR A 61 -3.66 -15.71 -15.43
N ARG A 62 -4.09 -15.08 -14.35
CA ARG A 62 -4.53 -15.74 -13.10
C ARG A 62 -5.76 -15.03 -12.58
N ASP A 63 -6.76 -15.80 -12.22
CA ASP A 63 -7.96 -15.28 -11.56
C ASP A 63 -7.84 -15.50 -10.06
N TRP A 64 -8.11 -14.45 -9.32
CA TRP A 64 -8.08 -14.45 -7.88
C TRP A 64 -9.40 -13.94 -7.31
N LYS A 65 -9.82 -14.55 -6.19
CA LYS A 65 -10.83 -13.96 -5.31
C LYS A 65 -10.38 -14.13 -3.87
N TRP A 66 -10.08 -13.03 -3.24
CA TRP A 66 -9.72 -12.97 -1.83
C TRP A 66 -10.98 -12.66 -1.00
N ASN A 67 -11.44 -13.63 -0.19
CA ASN A 67 -12.47 -13.43 0.82
C ASN A 67 -11.78 -13.06 2.12
N ILE A 68 -11.81 -11.77 2.46
CA ILE A 68 -10.98 -11.19 3.52
C ILE A 68 -11.41 -11.72 4.89
N GLN A 69 -12.71 -11.69 5.20
CA GLN A 69 -13.24 -12.14 6.49
C GLN A 69 -13.15 -13.66 6.67
N GLU A 70 -13.38 -14.41 5.61
CA GLU A 70 -13.29 -15.88 5.63
C GLU A 70 -11.85 -16.38 5.57
N ARG A 71 -10.88 -15.47 5.32
CA ARG A 71 -9.47 -15.80 5.15
C ARG A 71 -9.23 -16.91 4.13
N THR A 72 -9.95 -16.84 2.99
CA THR A 72 -9.81 -17.80 1.91
C THR A 72 -9.44 -17.10 0.60
N VAL A 73 -8.72 -17.82 -0.26
CA VAL A 73 -8.36 -17.36 -1.60
C VAL A 73 -8.78 -18.40 -2.62
N TYR A 74 -9.62 -18.00 -3.57
CA TYR A 74 -9.85 -18.75 -4.80
C TYR A 74 -8.78 -18.38 -5.82
N PHE A 75 -8.24 -19.38 -6.48
CA PHE A 75 -7.28 -19.31 -7.58
C PHE A 75 -7.80 -20.05 -8.78
N ALA A 76 -7.60 -19.50 -9.98
CA ALA A 76 -7.71 -20.22 -11.25
C ALA A 76 -6.66 -19.73 -12.25
N ASP A 77 -6.20 -20.66 -13.07
CA ASP A 77 -5.40 -20.42 -14.27
C ASP A 77 -5.92 -21.31 -15.43
N ALA A 78 -5.15 -21.43 -16.51
CA ALA A 78 -5.54 -22.24 -17.68
C ALA A 78 -5.73 -23.74 -17.36
N ASP A 79 -5.07 -24.25 -16.33
CA ASP A 79 -4.93 -25.69 -16.08
C ASP A 79 -5.73 -26.15 -14.86
N THR A 80 -5.98 -25.27 -13.87
CA THR A 80 -6.55 -25.67 -12.58
C THR A 80 -7.31 -24.54 -11.89
N SER A 81 -8.19 -24.92 -10.96
CA SER A 81 -8.84 -23.98 -10.06
C SER A 81 -9.12 -24.64 -8.70
N TYR A 82 -8.97 -23.88 -7.63
CA TYR A 82 -9.28 -24.32 -6.26
C TYR A 82 -9.37 -23.15 -5.29
N THR A 83 -9.89 -23.44 -4.11
CA THR A 83 -9.90 -22.49 -2.97
C THR A 83 -9.03 -23.05 -1.85
N TYR A 84 -8.27 -22.18 -1.19
CA TYR A 84 -7.48 -22.55 -0.01
C TYR A 84 -7.66 -21.52 1.11
N SER A 85 -7.38 -21.96 2.34
CA SER A 85 -7.42 -21.10 3.53
C SER A 85 -6.05 -20.49 3.79
N LEU A 86 -6.01 -19.21 4.12
CA LEU A 86 -4.81 -18.51 4.60
C LEU A 86 -4.45 -18.86 6.06
N ASP A 87 -5.30 -19.64 6.75
CA ASP A 87 -5.02 -20.14 8.10
C ASP A 87 -4.19 -21.44 8.09
N LEU A 88 -3.90 -21.98 6.93
CA LEU A 88 -3.01 -23.13 6.83
C LEU A 88 -1.59 -22.75 7.27
N PRO A 89 -0.85 -23.66 7.94
CA PRO A 89 0.57 -23.50 8.15
C PRO A 89 1.31 -23.21 6.82
N HIS A 90 2.31 -22.34 6.85
CA HIS A 90 3.01 -21.87 5.66
C HIS A 90 3.48 -23.02 4.75
N GLU A 91 3.98 -24.10 5.33
CA GLU A 91 4.45 -25.29 4.61
C GLU A 91 3.33 -26.11 3.93
N LYS A 92 2.06 -25.81 4.26
CA LYS A 92 0.86 -26.44 3.67
C LYS A 92 0.14 -25.53 2.67
N LEU A 93 0.55 -24.29 2.54
CA LEU A 93 0.01 -23.40 1.54
C LEU A 93 0.34 -23.91 0.13
N PRO A 94 -0.60 -23.78 -0.83
CA PRO A 94 -0.32 -24.19 -2.21
C PRO A 94 0.73 -23.29 -2.86
N LYS A 95 1.42 -23.77 -3.87
CA LYS A 95 2.41 -22.96 -4.62
C LYS A 95 1.83 -21.67 -5.20
N ALA A 96 0.53 -21.64 -5.49
CA ALA A 96 -0.15 -20.45 -5.99
C ALA A 96 -0.17 -19.32 -4.96
N ASP A 97 -0.03 -19.60 -3.65
CA ASP A 97 -0.03 -18.56 -2.62
C ASP A 97 1.07 -17.51 -2.83
N ALA A 98 2.28 -17.93 -3.19
CA ALA A 98 3.35 -16.99 -3.55
C ALA A 98 2.97 -16.12 -4.78
N GLY A 99 2.21 -16.69 -5.72
CA GLY A 99 1.64 -15.96 -6.85
C GLY A 99 0.58 -14.94 -6.41
N PHE A 100 -0.31 -15.33 -5.48
CA PHE A 100 -1.31 -14.43 -4.91
C PHE A 100 -0.67 -13.21 -4.26
N ILE A 101 0.36 -13.43 -3.44
CA ILE A 101 1.08 -12.34 -2.78
C ILE A 101 1.76 -11.42 -3.80
N ASN A 102 2.48 -11.98 -4.77
CA ASN A 102 3.12 -11.19 -5.83
C ASN A 102 2.10 -10.34 -6.59
N ASP A 103 0.98 -10.93 -7.02
CA ASP A 103 -0.02 -10.24 -7.82
C ASP A 103 -0.77 -9.18 -7.01
N LYS A 104 -1.00 -9.46 -5.71
CA LYS A 104 -1.57 -8.50 -4.76
C LYS A 104 -0.67 -7.28 -4.56
N TYR A 105 0.66 -7.45 -4.54
CA TYR A 105 1.61 -6.32 -4.46
C TYR A 105 1.47 -5.38 -5.65
N TRP A 106 1.28 -5.89 -6.86
CA TRP A 106 1.07 -5.07 -8.05
C TRP A 106 -0.24 -4.27 -8.04
N LEU A 107 -1.28 -4.75 -7.37
CA LEU A 107 -2.59 -4.07 -7.31
C LEU A 107 -2.74 -3.22 -6.06
N MET A 108 -2.24 -3.70 -4.92
CA MET A 108 -2.58 -3.20 -3.59
C MET A 108 -1.38 -2.70 -2.78
N TYR A 109 -0.25 -2.38 -3.43
CA TYR A 109 0.94 -1.94 -2.71
C TYR A 109 0.69 -0.74 -1.78
N PRO A 110 -0.13 0.27 -2.13
CA PRO A 110 -0.46 1.35 -1.20
C PRO A 110 -1.01 0.87 0.15
N PHE A 111 -1.75 -0.24 0.16
CA PHE A 111 -2.32 -0.82 1.38
C PHE A 111 -1.31 -1.72 2.10
N GLN A 112 -0.36 -2.32 1.39
CA GLN A 112 0.74 -3.10 2.01
C GLN A 112 1.55 -2.21 2.95
N LEU A 113 1.70 -0.93 2.67
CA LEU A 113 2.36 0.03 3.57
C LEU A 113 1.71 0.12 4.95
N MET A 114 0.46 -0.33 5.09
CA MET A 114 -0.28 -0.35 6.36
C MET A 114 -0.38 -1.76 6.95
N TRP A 115 -0.32 -2.81 6.12
CA TRP A 115 -0.45 -4.20 6.56
C TRP A 115 0.89 -4.82 6.91
N ASP A 116 1.93 -4.44 6.19
CA ASP A 116 3.25 -4.99 6.39
C ASP A 116 3.92 -4.36 7.62
N SER A 117 4.70 -5.16 8.30
CA SER A 117 5.63 -4.74 9.36
C SER A 117 7.07 -5.05 8.92
N GLY A 118 8.03 -4.55 9.69
CA GLY A 118 9.44 -4.90 9.45
C GLY A 118 10.06 -4.21 8.23
N TYR A 119 9.56 -3.07 7.81
CA TYR A 119 10.24 -2.20 6.86
C TYR A 119 10.70 -0.88 7.50
N THR A 120 11.70 -0.26 6.90
CA THR A 120 12.08 1.13 7.13
C THR A 120 11.76 1.95 5.88
N TYR A 121 11.64 3.27 6.04
CA TYR A 121 11.44 4.15 4.89
C TYR A 121 12.27 5.43 4.99
N GLU A 122 12.59 5.96 3.81
CA GLU A 122 13.24 7.26 3.64
C GLU A 122 12.49 8.07 2.59
N GLU A 123 12.45 9.39 2.77
CA GLU A 123 11.81 10.33 1.85
C GLU A 123 12.86 11.26 1.24
N SER A 124 12.79 11.46 -0.08
CA SER A 124 13.59 12.44 -0.81
C SER A 124 12.67 13.28 -1.68
N LYS A 125 12.79 14.60 -1.59
CA LYS A 125 11.99 15.55 -2.38
C LYS A 125 12.71 15.95 -3.66
N ASP A 126 11.94 16.46 -4.61
CA ASP A 126 12.44 17.01 -5.89
C ASP A 126 13.27 15.97 -6.68
N VAL A 127 12.84 14.71 -6.65
CA VAL A 127 13.50 13.60 -7.36
C VAL A 127 12.76 13.33 -8.67
N PRO A 128 13.46 13.32 -9.82
CA PRO A 128 12.83 12.93 -11.09
C PRO A 128 12.51 11.44 -11.11
N SER A 129 11.31 11.09 -11.60
CA SER A 129 10.89 9.72 -11.85
C SER A 129 11.70 9.07 -12.96
N PRO A 130 11.98 7.77 -12.89
CA PRO A 130 12.90 7.10 -13.83
C PRO A 130 12.36 6.94 -15.25
N ILE A 131 11.05 6.91 -15.46
CA ILE A 131 10.43 6.75 -16.80
C ILE A 131 10.00 8.09 -17.36
N SER A 132 9.15 8.83 -16.65
CA SER A 132 8.59 10.11 -17.14
C SER A 132 9.54 11.28 -16.97
N GLY A 133 10.45 11.23 -16.00
CA GLY A 133 11.28 12.38 -15.59
C GLY A 133 10.52 13.45 -14.79
N GLU A 134 9.25 13.22 -14.46
CA GLU A 134 8.47 14.13 -13.62
C GLU A 134 9.08 14.22 -12.22
N VAL A 135 9.18 15.45 -11.72
CA VAL A 135 9.79 15.71 -10.40
C VAL A 135 8.73 15.61 -9.32
N GLY A 136 9.01 14.77 -8.31
CA GLY A 136 8.11 14.53 -7.20
C GLY A 136 8.83 14.09 -5.93
N THR A 137 8.10 13.46 -5.03
CA THR A 137 8.66 12.86 -3.83
C THR A 137 8.98 11.40 -4.09
N LYS A 138 10.23 10.99 -3.82
CA LYS A 138 10.59 9.58 -3.78
C LYS A 138 10.48 9.05 -2.35
N LEU A 139 9.66 8.02 -2.15
CA LEU A 139 9.56 7.26 -0.91
C LEU A 139 10.24 5.90 -1.12
N THR A 140 11.36 5.69 -0.45
CA THR A 140 12.09 4.40 -0.48
C THR A 140 11.64 3.54 0.68
N ILE A 141 11.16 2.34 0.40
CA ILE A 141 10.78 1.31 1.38
C ILE A 141 11.82 0.20 1.33
N VAL A 142 12.38 -0.20 2.47
CA VAL A 142 13.35 -1.30 2.57
C VAL A 142 12.83 -2.30 3.59
N TYR A 143 12.54 -3.52 3.14
CA TYR A 143 12.10 -4.61 4.00
C TYR A 143 13.29 -5.23 4.73
N ASN A 144 13.09 -5.66 5.98
CA ASN A 144 14.10 -6.41 6.73
C ASN A 144 14.29 -7.82 6.14
N ASN A 145 15.30 -8.55 6.64
CA ASN A 145 15.63 -9.89 6.16
C ASN A 145 14.95 -11.01 6.96
N GLU A 146 14.12 -10.70 7.95
CA GLU A 146 13.73 -11.65 8.97
C GLU A 146 12.36 -12.27 8.74
N ASP A 147 11.45 -11.55 8.09
CA ASP A 147 10.12 -12.08 7.77
C ASP A 147 9.50 -11.38 6.55
N GLY A 148 8.31 -11.86 6.15
CA GLY A 148 7.57 -11.29 5.02
C GLY A 148 7.83 -11.97 3.69
N TYR A 149 7.16 -11.47 2.66
CA TYR A 149 7.17 -12.05 1.31
C TYR A 149 8.31 -11.51 0.42
N THR A 150 8.95 -10.43 0.84
CA THR A 150 10.03 -9.76 0.10
C THR A 150 11.23 -9.45 0.99
N PRO A 151 11.81 -10.46 1.72
CA PRO A 151 12.87 -10.22 2.67
C PRO A 151 14.08 -9.56 2.00
N GLY A 152 14.51 -8.43 2.56
CA GLY A 152 15.64 -7.65 2.08
C GLY A 152 15.42 -6.86 0.79
N ASP A 153 14.25 -6.94 0.19
CA ASP A 153 13.94 -6.20 -1.03
C ASP A 153 13.61 -4.72 -0.73
N ALA A 154 13.72 -3.89 -1.75
CA ALA A 154 13.37 -2.48 -1.65
C ALA A 154 12.45 -2.04 -2.79
N TYR A 155 11.65 -1.01 -2.50
CA TYR A 155 10.75 -0.35 -3.44
C TYR A 155 10.93 1.15 -3.35
N ASP A 156 11.26 1.79 -4.47
CA ASP A 156 11.26 3.24 -4.58
C ASP A 156 9.94 3.68 -5.23
N LEU A 157 9.12 4.40 -4.50
CA LEU A 157 7.82 4.90 -4.96
C LEU A 157 7.99 6.37 -5.34
N TYR A 158 7.61 6.74 -6.55
CA TYR A 158 7.61 8.12 -7.02
C TYR A 158 6.20 8.67 -6.94
N LEU A 159 6.01 9.65 -6.08
CA LEU A 159 4.71 10.17 -5.67
C LEU A 159 4.48 11.54 -6.27
N ASP A 160 3.23 11.80 -6.67
CA ASP A 160 2.77 13.15 -6.98
C ASP A 160 2.41 13.95 -5.71
N GLU A 161 1.93 15.19 -5.89
CA GLU A 161 1.52 16.08 -4.80
C GLU A 161 0.31 15.54 -3.98
N ALA A 162 -0.50 14.66 -4.57
CA ALA A 162 -1.63 14.01 -3.90
C ALA A 162 -1.23 12.69 -3.20
N PHE A 163 0.06 12.35 -3.15
CA PHE A 163 0.60 11.09 -2.64
C PHE A 163 0.17 9.85 -3.43
N MET A 164 -0.27 10.02 -4.70
CA MET A 164 -0.51 8.90 -5.59
C MET A 164 0.81 8.42 -6.17
N ILE A 165 0.99 7.10 -6.24
CA ILE A 165 2.16 6.49 -6.89
C ILE A 165 2.01 6.68 -8.41
N ARG A 166 3.01 7.23 -9.06
CA ARG A 166 3.09 7.39 -10.52
C ARG A 166 4.02 6.38 -11.16
N GLU A 167 5.12 6.09 -10.46
CA GLU A 167 6.09 5.08 -10.87
C GLU A 167 6.62 4.38 -9.63
N TRP A 168 7.07 3.16 -9.80
CA TRP A 168 7.83 2.46 -8.79
C TRP A 168 9.03 1.74 -9.36
N VAL A 169 10.04 1.50 -8.52
CA VAL A 169 11.20 0.67 -8.87
C VAL A 169 11.33 -0.43 -7.86
N PHE A 170 11.25 -1.68 -8.31
CA PHE A 170 11.57 -2.84 -7.48
C PHE A 170 13.08 -3.11 -7.52
N ARG A 171 13.71 -3.21 -6.34
CA ARG A 171 15.13 -3.50 -6.17
C ARG A 171 15.34 -4.75 -5.32
N LYS A 172 15.72 -5.84 -5.96
CA LYS A 172 15.96 -7.10 -5.27
C LYS A 172 17.16 -6.99 -4.32
N GLY A 173 16.96 -7.43 -3.05
CA GLY A 173 17.99 -7.41 -2.02
C GLY A 173 18.52 -6.00 -1.74
N ASN A 174 17.69 -4.97 -1.93
CA ASN A 174 18.07 -3.56 -1.79
C ASN A 174 19.31 -3.19 -2.66
N GLY A 175 19.47 -3.85 -3.80
CA GLY A 175 20.54 -3.58 -4.75
C GLY A 175 20.44 -2.18 -5.38
N THR A 176 21.49 -1.77 -6.09
CA THR A 176 21.55 -0.48 -6.80
C THR A 176 20.76 -0.47 -8.10
N GLU A 177 20.57 -1.64 -8.70
CA GLU A 177 19.81 -1.81 -9.93
C GLU A 177 18.38 -2.21 -9.61
N GLY A 178 17.41 -1.69 -10.37
CA GLY A 178 16.01 -1.97 -10.21
C GLY A 178 15.27 -2.00 -11.53
N ARG A 179 14.01 -2.44 -11.47
CA ARG A 179 13.10 -2.45 -12.63
C ARG A 179 12.00 -1.43 -12.37
N ALA A 180 11.92 -0.45 -13.27
CA ALA A 180 10.93 0.62 -13.20
C ALA A 180 9.63 0.25 -13.92
N PHE A 181 8.51 0.66 -13.35
CA PHE A 181 7.17 0.49 -13.94
C PHE A 181 6.30 1.70 -13.56
N THR A 182 5.38 2.03 -14.47
CA THR A 182 4.36 3.05 -14.20
C THR A 182 3.24 2.49 -13.32
N TRP A 183 2.45 3.41 -12.73
CA TRP A 183 1.21 3.12 -12.00
C TRP A 183 0.11 3.99 -12.62
N GLU A 184 -0.71 3.37 -13.46
CA GLU A 184 -1.66 4.09 -14.32
C GLU A 184 -3.07 3.51 -14.27
N THR A 185 -4.01 4.24 -14.84
CA THR A 185 -5.42 3.84 -14.99
C THR A 185 -6.07 3.54 -13.64
N GLU A 186 -6.14 4.59 -12.78
CA GLU A 186 -6.78 4.48 -11.48
C GLU A 186 -8.29 4.21 -11.64
N GLN A 187 -8.79 3.21 -10.91
CA GLN A 187 -10.21 2.88 -10.81
C GLN A 187 -10.59 2.77 -9.34
N THR A 188 -11.72 3.36 -8.97
CA THR A 188 -12.21 3.36 -7.59
C THR A 188 -13.42 2.45 -7.44
N PHE A 189 -13.37 1.55 -6.45
CA PHE A 189 -14.42 0.61 -6.09
C PHE A 189 -14.67 0.71 -4.57
N GLU A 190 -15.91 0.91 -4.15
CA GLU A 190 -16.29 1.00 -2.73
C GLU A 190 -15.39 1.95 -1.90
N GLY A 191 -14.88 3.00 -2.53
CA GLY A 191 -14.01 3.99 -1.90
C GLY A 191 -12.53 3.62 -1.78
N VAL A 192 -12.10 2.48 -2.34
CA VAL A 192 -10.69 2.09 -2.51
C VAL A 192 -10.28 2.24 -3.97
N THR A 193 -9.09 2.73 -4.21
CA THR A 193 -8.56 3.01 -5.55
C THR A 193 -7.42 2.06 -5.89
N PHE A 194 -7.41 1.55 -7.11
CA PHE A 194 -6.34 0.72 -7.67
C PHE A 194 -5.80 1.34 -8.94
N ALA A 195 -4.48 1.33 -9.11
CA ALA A 195 -3.85 1.50 -10.43
C ALA A 195 -3.90 0.14 -11.12
N THR A 196 -4.51 0.09 -12.30
CA THR A 196 -4.83 -1.17 -12.96
C THR A 196 -3.95 -1.52 -14.13
N GLU A 197 -3.01 -0.64 -14.50
CA GLU A 197 -2.07 -0.84 -15.60
C GLU A 197 -0.66 -0.42 -15.21
N HIS A 198 0.33 -1.25 -15.59
CA HIS A 198 1.74 -1.03 -15.31
C HIS A 198 2.55 -1.25 -16.59
N TYR A 199 3.21 -0.20 -17.04
CA TYR A 199 4.07 -0.21 -18.22
C TYR A 199 5.53 -0.23 -17.77
N ASN A 200 6.39 -0.91 -18.51
CA ASN A 200 7.83 -0.86 -18.26
C ASN A 200 8.45 0.41 -18.85
N ASP A 201 9.76 0.58 -18.66
CA ASP A 201 10.57 1.69 -19.18
C ASP A 201 10.65 1.77 -20.71
N GLN A 202 10.18 0.74 -21.43
CA GLN A 202 10.06 0.71 -22.88
C GLN A 202 8.66 1.05 -23.38
N GLY A 203 7.73 1.42 -22.48
CA GLY A 203 6.33 1.71 -22.78
C GLY A 203 5.50 0.46 -23.14
N VAL A 204 5.97 -0.73 -22.80
CA VAL A 204 5.22 -1.98 -22.99
C VAL A 204 4.33 -2.21 -21.78
N LYS A 205 3.02 -2.43 -22.00
CA LYS A 205 2.10 -2.88 -20.94
C LYS A 205 2.57 -4.23 -20.43
N PHE A 206 3.11 -4.25 -19.22
CA PHE A 206 3.74 -5.43 -18.66
C PHE A 206 2.80 -6.23 -17.76
N ILE A 207 2.12 -5.55 -16.83
CA ILE A 207 1.10 -6.14 -15.97
C ILE A 207 -0.15 -5.26 -16.02
N TRP A 208 -1.33 -5.90 -16.04
CA TRP A 208 -2.59 -5.19 -15.92
C TRP A 208 -3.66 -6.07 -15.27
N PHE A 209 -4.70 -5.42 -14.74
CA PHE A 209 -5.79 -6.07 -14.03
C PHE A 209 -7.12 -5.87 -14.77
N THR A 210 -7.92 -6.91 -14.83
CA THR A 210 -9.27 -6.90 -15.41
C THR A 210 -10.25 -7.60 -14.48
N ASN A 211 -11.54 -7.51 -14.75
CA ASN A 211 -12.59 -8.20 -13.99
C ASN A 211 -12.52 -7.91 -12.47
N ILE A 212 -12.21 -6.65 -12.10
CA ILE A 212 -12.10 -6.25 -10.69
C ILE A 212 -13.52 -6.15 -10.12
N GLU A 213 -13.76 -6.88 -9.03
CA GLU A 213 -14.97 -6.78 -8.21
C GLU A 213 -14.58 -6.56 -6.76
N VAL A 214 -15.18 -5.58 -6.11
CA VAL A 214 -15.00 -5.26 -4.68
C VAL A 214 -16.37 -5.31 -4.01
N LYS A 215 -16.49 -6.03 -2.88
CA LYS A 215 -17.76 -6.21 -2.14
C LYS A 215 -17.56 -6.10 -0.66
#